data_5e02edda0037544f6c67a767a31654ba
#
_entry.id   5e02edda0037544f6c67a767a31654ba
#
_cell.length_a   1.000
_cell.length_b   1.000
_cell.length_c   1.000
_cell.angle_alpha   90.00
_cell.angle_beta   90.00
_cell.angle_gamma   90.00
#
_symmetry.space_group_name_H-M   'P 1'
#
loop_
_entity.id
_entity.type
_entity.pdbx_description
1 polymer ?
#
loop_
_entity_poly.entity_id
_entity_poly.type
_entity_poly.pdbx_seq_one_letter_code
_entity_poly.pdbx_strand_id
1 'polypeptide(L)'
;MRSRVLCCLLALLAVCAPPDAAHAFCGLYVASGDAKLFNHRAQVALVRDGDRTVLTMASDYQGDPKQFALVVPVPVVLKRGQIHVADSSLVASLDAYSAPRLVEYFDPDPCPVAQEGTRLNMLSLSAPMAAGRADDRFAARKSVRIEARYEVDEYDVLILSADDSGALIGWLTQHGYRVPQQASRVVQSYLKQGMKFFVAKVDLRRRAALGLAQLRPLQIAYESPRFMLPVRLGMANANGPQELFVYAVTRQGRVEPVNYRSLKAPESVEVPAFVKTDFASVWRAAFDQLVAKNGMGVVYTEYAWDMTWCDPCPAPALTREQQKQLGVWWLDEPNPTVFVTRLHARYDRASFPEDLVLQVTADRANFQSRVIVRQEWTGPAQCEAANTYQQSLPQRREQQAFALAALTGWPVENIRSRMGVSSAWLAPDESLTPYRPSAWWKKLWK
;
A
#
# COMPACT_ATOMS: atom_id res chain seq x y z
N MET A 1 1.47 -56.30 -5.02
CA MET A 1 1.05 -55.17 -5.86
C MET A 1 0.30 -54.05 -5.09
N ARG A 2 -0.41 -54.32 -3.98
CA ARG A 2 -1.17 -53.29 -3.22
C ARG A 2 -0.32 -52.28 -2.45
N SER A 3 0.91 -52.62 -2.03
CA SER A 3 1.79 -51.72 -1.25
C SER A 3 2.47 -50.64 -2.06
N ARG A 4 2.71 -50.83 -3.37
CA ARG A 4 3.39 -49.82 -4.22
C ARG A 4 2.46 -48.73 -4.73
N VAL A 5 1.16 -48.98 -4.79
CA VAL A 5 0.13 -47.97 -5.20
C VAL A 5 -0.10 -46.97 -4.06
N LEU A 6 -0.02 -47.41 -2.80
CA LEU A 6 -0.26 -46.56 -1.65
C LEU A 6 0.90 -45.51 -1.44
N CYS A 7 2.14 -45.89 -1.77
CA CYS A 7 3.27 -44.94 -1.74
C CYS A 7 3.21 -43.85 -2.82
N CYS A 8 2.68 -44.16 -4.01
CA CYS A 8 2.52 -43.17 -5.08
C CYS A 8 1.40 -42.17 -4.81
N LEU A 9 0.32 -42.58 -4.12
CA LEU A 9 -0.78 -41.69 -3.72
C LEU A 9 -0.37 -40.72 -2.59
N LEU A 10 0.49 -41.14 -1.67
CA LEU A 10 1.05 -40.26 -0.62
C LEU A 10 2.07 -39.25 -1.16
N ALA A 11 2.80 -39.58 -2.25
CA ALA A 11 3.74 -38.67 -2.89
C ALA A 11 3.04 -37.57 -3.73
N LEU A 12 1.82 -37.80 -4.24
CA LEU A 12 1.04 -36.80 -4.97
C LEU A 12 0.34 -35.76 -4.11
N LEU A 13 0.13 -36.05 -2.81
CA LEU A 13 -0.50 -35.12 -1.85
C LEU A 13 0.48 -34.09 -1.28
N ALA A 14 1.77 -34.24 -1.50
CA ALA A 14 2.80 -33.34 -0.95
C ALA A 14 3.12 -32.12 -1.85
N VAL A 15 2.46 -31.93 -2.99
CA VAL A 15 2.82 -30.89 -3.98
C VAL A 15 1.86 -29.68 -3.99
N CYS A 16 0.81 -29.69 -3.18
CA CYS A 16 -0.16 -28.58 -3.07
C CYS A 16 -0.07 -27.83 -1.74
N ALA A 17 1.13 -27.56 -1.23
CA ALA A 17 1.27 -26.51 -0.23
C ALA A 17 1.21 -25.16 -1.00
N PRO A 18 0.29 -24.23 -0.64
CA PRO A 18 0.32 -22.89 -1.22
C PRO A 18 1.68 -22.26 -0.89
N PRO A 19 2.30 -21.51 -1.82
CA PRO A 19 3.54 -20.81 -1.52
C PRO A 19 3.28 -19.88 -0.33
N ASP A 20 4.09 -20.02 0.72
CA ASP A 20 4.05 -19.12 1.88
C ASP A 20 4.23 -17.69 1.37
N ALA A 21 3.18 -16.87 1.53
CA ALA A 21 3.21 -15.47 1.14
C ALA A 21 4.28 -14.75 1.97
N ALA A 22 5.22 -14.11 1.29
CA ALA A 22 6.33 -13.39 1.90
C ALA A 22 5.88 -11.98 2.33
N HIS A 23 6.51 -11.42 3.35
CA HIS A 23 5.97 -10.33 4.16
C HIS A 23 6.94 -9.16 4.32
N ALA A 24 6.41 -7.94 4.38
CA ALA A 24 7.15 -6.68 4.36
C ALA A 24 7.11 -5.88 5.66
N PHE A 25 8.20 -5.16 5.96
CA PHE A 25 8.26 -4.15 7.02
C PHE A 25 9.32 -3.08 6.77
N CYS A 26 9.08 -1.83 7.20
CA CYS A 26 10.02 -0.71 7.05
C CYS A 26 11.20 -0.72 8.06
N GLY A 27 11.29 -1.70 8.93
CA GLY A 27 12.36 -1.91 9.90
C GLY A 27 12.82 -3.36 9.92
N LEU A 28 13.88 -3.63 10.71
CA LEU A 28 14.36 -4.99 10.96
C LEU A 28 13.77 -5.51 12.26
N TYR A 29 13.02 -6.59 12.19
CA TYR A 29 12.72 -7.37 13.38
C TYR A 29 13.92 -8.25 13.74
N VAL A 30 14.39 -8.12 14.96
CA VAL A 30 15.41 -8.98 15.53
C VAL A 30 14.83 -9.76 16.70
N ALA A 31 14.86 -11.08 16.63
CA ALA A 31 14.34 -11.96 17.66
C ALA A 31 15.46 -12.55 18.49
N SER A 32 15.18 -12.87 19.76
CA SER A 32 16.04 -13.73 20.57
C SER A 32 15.67 -15.19 20.32
N GLY A 33 16.65 -16.09 20.22
CA GLY A 33 16.44 -17.50 19.98
C GLY A 33 16.04 -17.85 18.54
N ASP A 34 15.32 -18.96 18.34
CA ASP A 34 14.94 -19.50 17.02
C ASP A 34 13.58 -18.99 16.51
N ALA A 35 13.02 -17.96 17.13
CA ALA A 35 11.74 -17.39 16.73
C ALA A 35 11.84 -16.78 15.32
N LYS A 36 11.09 -17.35 14.38
CA LYS A 36 10.87 -16.75 13.04
C LYS A 36 9.73 -15.75 13.18
N LEU A 37 10.06 -14.47 13.06
CA LEU A 37 9.09 -13.39 13.05
C LEU A 37 8.85 -12.96 11.61
N PHE A 38 7.60 -12.99 11.21
CA PHE A 38 7.17 -12.57 9.87
C PHE A 38 6.10 -11.51 10.00
N ASN A 39 6.10 -10.56 9.07
CA ASN A 39 5.05 -9.56 8.94
C ASN A 39 4.32 -9.77 7.60
N HIS A 40 2.99 -9.86 7.62
CA HIS A 40 2.20 -10.13 6.41
C HIS A 40 2.04 -8.89 5.52
N ARG A 41 1.95 -7.72 6.13
CA ARG A 41 1.61 -6.48 5.43
C ARG A 41 2.21 -5.30 6.19
N ALA A 42 3.10 -4.54 5.55
CA ALA A 42 3.58 -3.29 6.11
C ALA A 42 2.63 -2.15 5.76
N GLN A 43 2.13 -1.47 6.75
CA GLN A 43 1.32 -0.27 6.62
C GLN A 43 2.01 0.88 7.33
N VAL A 44 2.26 1.95 6.58
CA VAL A 44 2.97 3.12 7.07
C VAL A 44 2.18 4.36 6.74
N ALA A 45 1.85 5.17 7.76
CA ALA A 45 1.34 6.50 7.53
C ALA A 45 2.45 7.54 7.71
N LEU A 46 2.55 8.46 6.75
CA LEU A 46 3.53 9.53 6.68
C LEU A 46 2.79 10.87 6.60
N VAL A 47 2.75 11.61 7.71
CA VAL A 47 2.25 13.00 7.70
C VAL A 47 3.44 13.92 7.45
N ARG A 48 3.39 14.71 6.37
CA ARG A 48 4.51 15.54 5.93
C ARG A 48 4.08 16.96 5.59
N ASP A 49 4.80 17.94 6.13
CA ASP A 49 4.75 19.34 5.69
C ASP A 49 6.12 19.99 5.85
N GLY A 50 6.69 20.51 4.76
CA GLY A 50 8.08 20.94 4.72
C GLY A 50 9.05 19.83 5.11
N ASP A 51 9.92 20.06 6.06
CA ASP A 51 10.90 19.08 6.58
C ASP A 51 10.37 18.25 7.76
N ARG A 52 9.18 18.56 8.27
CA ARG A 52 8.57 17.85 9.39
C ARG A 52 7.85 16.60 8.94
N THR A 53 8.10 15.50 9.62
CA THR A 53 7.46 14.20 9.33
C THR A 53 6.98 13.56 10.62
N VAL A 54 5.75 13.05 10.61
CA VAL A 54 5.26 12.08 11.58
C VAL A 54 5.11 10.75 10.86
N LEU A 55 5.88 9.75 11.28
CA LEU A 55 5.89 8.41 10.74
C LEU A 55 5.16 7.49 11.72
N THR A 56 4.04 6.89 11.29
CA THR A 56 3.30 5.86 12.04
C THR A 56 3.51 4.52 11.38
N MET A 57 4.02 3.55 12.12
CA MET A 57 4.33 2.20 11.65
C MET A 57 3.37 1.21 12.28
N ALA A 58 2.43 0.70 11.49
CA ALA A 58 1.55 -0.40 11.90
C ALA A 58 2.12 -1.71 11.36
N SER A 59 2.33 -2.64 12.26
CA SER A 59 2.92 -3.94 11.97
C SER A 59 1.91 -5.04 12.24
N ASP A 60 1.57 -5.79 11.20
CA ASP A 60 0.82 -7.04 11.32
C ASP A 60 1.82 -8.19 11.55
N TYR A 61 2.24 -8.32 12.79
CA TYR A 61 3.25 -9.29 13.16
C TYR A 61 2.61 -10.63 13.56
N GLN A 62 3.16 -11.72 13.05
CA GLN A 62 2.81 -13.08 13.44
C GLN A 62 4.02 -13.80 14.05
N GLY A 63 3.80 -14.49 15.17
CA GLY A 63 4.82 -15.24 15.88
C GLY A 63 4.72 -15.10 17.41
N ASP A 64 5.53 -15.87 18.14
CA ASP A 64 5.61 -15.75 19.60
C ASP A 64 6.40 -14.48 19.97
N PRO A 65 5.80 -13.53 20.69
CA PRO A 65 6.43 -12.25 21.02
C PRO A 65 7.55 -12.35 22.07
N LYS A 66 8.01 -13.55 22.40
CA LYS A 66 9.06 -13.75 23.40
C LYS A 66 10.37 -13.09 22.98
N GLN A 67 10.52 -11.81 23.26
CA GLN A 67 11.75 -11.03 23.10
C GLN A 67 12.13 -10.72 21.64
N PHE A 68 11.43 -9.83 21.02
CA PHE A 68 11.93 -9.20 19.79
C PHE A 68 12.10 -7.68 19.96
N ALA A 69 12.91 -7.11 19.10
CA ALA A 69 13.01 -5.68 18.95
C ALA A 69 12.81 -5.27 17.49
N LEU A 70 12.22 -4.11 17.33
CA LEU A 70 12.09 -3.41 16.07
C LEU A 70 13.27 -2.45 15.93
N VAL A 71 14.03 -2.52 14.84
CA VAL A 71 15.14 -1.62 14.54
C VAL A 71 14.80 -0.78 13.31
N VAL A 72 14.70 0.53 13.47
CA VAL A 72 14.36 1.48 12.41
C VAL A 72 15.43 2.54 12.28
N PRO A 73 16.02 2.78 11.09
CA PRO A 73 16.90 3.91 10.86
C PRO A 73 16.11 5.23 10.94
N VAL A 74 16.62 6.19 11.67
CA VAL A 74 16.03 7.52 11.84
C VAL A 74 17.04 8.61 11.55
N PRO A 75 16.64 9.76 11.00
CA PRO A 75 17.59 10.79 10.56
C PRO A 75 18.25 11.53 11.71
N VAL A 76 17.65 11.53 12.89
CA VAL A 76 18.08 12.33 14.05
C VAL A 76 18.01 11.52 15.35
N VAL A 77 18.64 12.01 16.40
CA VAL A 77 18.42 11.50 17.76
C VAL A 77 17.04 11.97 18.23
N LEU A 78 16.13 11.02 18.42
CA LEU A 78 14.76 11.31 18.88
C LEU A 78 14.72 11.60 20.38
N LYS A 79 13.95 12.62 20.78
CA LYS A 79 13.63 12.94 22.16
C LYS A 79 12.35 12.20 22.61
N ARG A 80 12.14 12.07 23.93
CA ARG A 80 10.94 11.35 24.47
C ARG A 80 9.62 11.87 23.90
N GLY A 81 9.44 13.19 23.79
CA GLY A 81 8.20 13.79 23.26
C GLY A 81 7.99 13.62 21.76
N GLN A 82 8.96 13.06 21.04
CA GLN A 82 8.84 12.74 19.61
C GLN A 82 8.41 11.28 19.35
N ILE A 83 8.22 10.49 20.40
CA ILE A 83 7.90 9.06 20.33
C ILE A 83 6.56 8.83 21.02
N HIS A 84 5.61 8.23 20.29
CA HIS A 84 4.26 7.95 20.75
C HIS A 84 3.83 6.54 20.31
N VAL A 85 2.82 5.98 20.99
CA VAL A 85 2.12 4.75 20.60
C VAL A 85 0.72 5.16 20.14
N ALA A 86 0.43 4.91 18.88
CA ALA A 86 -0.84 5.30 18.28
C ALA A 86 -1.93 4.22 18.47
N ASP A 87 -3.18 4.63 18.33
CA ASP A 87 -4.29 3.67 18.30
C ASP A 87 -4.26 2.86 16.99
N SER A 88 -4.47 1.54 17.10
CA SER A 88 -4.48 0.64 15.94
C SER A 88 -5.59 0.97 14.93
N SER A 89 -6.70 1.56 15.38
CA SER A 89 -7.82 1.94 14.54
C SER A 89 -7.48 3.07 13.55
N LEU A 90 -6.48 3.91 13.85
CA LEU A 90 -6.12 5.05 12.99
C LEU A 90 -5.64 4.62 11.62
N VAL A 91 -4.70 3.67 11.57
CA VAL A 91 -4.18 3.16 10.30
C VAL A 91 -5.23 2.31 9.59
N ALA A 92 -6.02 1.54 10.33
CA ALA A 92 -7.12 0.77 9.76
C ALA A 92 -8.21 1.67 9.14
N SER A 93 -8.55 2.78 9.79
CA SER A 93 -9.51 3.76 9.24
C SER A 93 -8.96 4.44 7.99
N LEU A 94 -7.68 4.78 7.98
CA LEU A 94 -7.02 5.39 6.82
C LEU A 94 -6.92 4.40 5.65
N ASP A 95 -6.63 3.12 5.93
CA ASP A 95 -6.65 2.04 4.94
C ASP A 95 -8.05 1.89 4.33
N ALA A 96 -9.09 1.76 5.15
CA ALA A 96 -10.47 1.63 4.69
C ALA A 96 -10.94 2.85 3.88
N TYR A 97 -10.59 4.06 4.33
CA TYR A 97 -10.94 5.31 3.65
C TYR A 97 -10.30 5.44 2.27
N SER A 98 -9.06 5.02 2.09
CA SER A 98 -8.29 5.17 0.86
C SER A 98 -8.22 3.90 0.00
N ALA A 99 -8.87 2.80 0.41
CA ALA A 99 -8.85 1.54 -0.33
C ALA A 99 -9.42 1.68 -1.75
N PRO A 100 -8.98 0.86 -2.69
CA PRO A 100 -9.64 0.69 -3.99
C PRO A 100 -11.12 0.35 -3.84
N ARG A 101 -11.93 0.78 -4.79
CA ARG A 101 -13.39 0.80 -4.64
C ARG A 101 -14.13 -0.05 -5.64
N LEU A 102 -15.25 -0.59 -5.19
CA LEU A 102 -16.31 -1.04 -6.07
C LEU A 102 -17.42 0.02 -6.04
N VAL A 103 -17.77 0.53 -7.21
CA VAL A 103 -18.86 1.47 -7.42
C VAL A 103 -19.99 0.76 -8.14
N GLU A 104 -21.20 0.95 -7.66
CA GLU A 104 -22.40 0.35 -8.25
C GLU A 104 -23.23 1.43 -8.92
N TYR A 105 -23.53 1.25 -10.19
CA TYR A 105 -24.47 2.06 -10.93
C TYR A 105 -25.66 1.21 -11.37
N PHE A 106 -26.81 1.85 -11.57
CA PHE A 106 -28.02 1.23 -12.07
C PHE A 106 -28.35 1.86 -13.44
N ASP A 107 -28.62 1.03 -14.42
CA ASP A 107 -29.07 1.53 -15.71
C ASP A 107 -30.46 2.17 -15.56
N PRO A 108 -30.67 3.37 -16.09
CA PRO A 108 -31.98 4.01 -16.05
C PRO A 108 -32.98 3.26 -16.94
N ASP A 109 -34.27 3.50 -16.71
CA ASP A 109 -35.31 3.06 -17.64
C ASP A 109 -35.01 3.64 -19.05
N PRO A 110 -34.81 2.79 -20.06
CA PRO A 110 -34.55 3.26 -21.40
C PRO A 110 -35.74 3.95 -22.11
N CYS A 111 -36.94 3.89 -21.47
CA CYS A 111 -38.14 4.58 -21.94
C CYS A 111 -38.41 5.86 -21.12
N PRO A 112 -37.57 6.89 -21.16
CA PRO A 112 -37.70 8.04 -20.25
C PRO A 112 -38.88 8.92 -20.61
N VAL A 113 -39.61 9.37 -19.59
CA VAL A 113 -40.45 10.57 -19.67
C VAL A 113 -39.53 11.77 -19.61
N ALA A 114 -39.59 12.65 -20.60
CA ALA A 114 -38.66 13.77 -20.73
C ALA A 114 -38.59 14.65 -19.47
N GLN A 115 -37.38 14.85 -18.95
CA GLN A 115 -37.07 15.87 -17.94
C GLN A 115 -35.88 16.71 -18.39
N GLU A 116 -36.06 18.04 -18.30
CA GLU A 116 -35.07 19.04 -18.68
C GLU A 116 -33.93 19.16 -17.65
N GLY A 117 -32.73 19.41 -18.14
CA GLY A 117 -31.48 19.38 -17.36
C GLY A 117 -30.98 20.74 -16.90
N THR A 118 -30.14 20.73 -15.90
CA THR A 118 -29.36 21.89 -15.41
C THR A 118 -27.87 21.55 -15.33
N ARG A 119 -27.02 22.45 -15.84
CA ARG A 119 -25.54 22.34 -15.82
C ARG A 119 -24.94 23.25 -14.75
N LEU A 120 -23.84 22.84 -14.14
CA LEU A 120 -22.98 23.68 -13.28
C LEU A 120 -21.51 23.53 -13.63
N ASN A 121 -20.79 24.67 -13.64
CA ASN A 121 -19.37 24.82 -13.95
C ASN A 121 -18.54 25.05 -12.68
N MET A 122 -17.26 24.66 -12.69
CA MET A 122 -16.28 25.05 -11.66
C MET A 122 -14.92 25.47 -12.21
N LEU A 123 -14.27 26.41 -11.51
CA LEU A 123 -13.02 27.08 -11.82
C LEU A 123 -11.94 26.79 -10.76
N SER A 124 -10.68 26.82 -11.16
CA SER A 124 -9.47 26.57 -10.35
C SER A 124 -8.56 27.78 -10.23
N LEU A 125 -7.69 27.82 -9.19
CA LEU A 125 -6.54 28.74 -9.09
C LEU A 125 -5.40 28.18 -8.19
N SER A 126 -4.13 28.62 -8.45
CA SER A 126 -2.86 27.98 -8.04
C SER A 126 -1.86 28.89 -7.30
N ALA A 127 -0.96 28.28 -6.49
CA ALA A 127 0.50 28.46 -6.24
C ALA A 127 1.06 29.72 -5.52
N PRO A 128 2.41 29.90 -5.18
CA PRO A 128 3.53 28.96 -5.01
C PRO A 128 4.54 29.16 -3.82
N MET A 129 5.49 28.24 -3.66
CA MET A 129 6.91 28.09 -3.20
C MET A 129 7.69 29.04 -2.25
N ALA A 130 8.61 28.45 -1.44
CA ALA A 130 10.06 28.72 -1.35
C ALA A 130 10.84 27.88 -0.31
N ALA A 131 12.19 27.80 -0.44
CA ALA A 131 13.14 26.83 0.14
C ALA A 131 14.15 27.47 1.13
N GLY A 132 14.96 26.63 1.84
CA GLY A 132 16.14 27.04 2.61
C GLY A 132 16.95 25.90 3.28
N ARG A 133 18.26 26.04 3.35
CA ARG A 133 19.33 25.03 3.57
C ARG A 133 20.25 25.39 4.74
N ALA A 134 20.85 24.38 5.43
CA ALA A 134 22.25 24.41 5.86
C ALA A 134 22.74 23.19 6.67
N ASP A 135 24.07 22.98 6.60
CA ASP A 135 24.93 21.86 7.02
C ASP A 135 25.55 22.04 8.42
N ASP A 136 26.02 20.91 9.04
CA ASP A 136 27.40 20.83 9.56
C ASP A 136 27.77 19.45 10.17
N ARG A 137 29.10 19.14 10.14
CA ARG A 137 29.76 17.85 10.44
C ARG A 137 30.63 17.96 11.70
N PHE A 138 30.85 16.82 12.36
CA PHE A 138 32.15 16.46 12.98
C PHE A 138 32.24 14.95 13.33
N ALA A 139 33.49 14.42 13.44
CA ALA A 139 33.84 13.00 13.40
C ALA A 139 34.40 12.42 14.73
N ALA A 140 34.18 11.14 14.92
CA ALA A 140 34.93 9.92 15.20
C ALA A 140 35.12 9.39 16.64
N ARG A 141 34.71 8.14 16.84
CA ARG A 141 35.42 6.99 17.45
C ARG A 141 34.48 5.77 17.49
N LYS A 142 35.03 4.55 17.18
CA LYS A 142 34.26 3.31 16.95
C LYS A 142 33.63 2.76 18.24
N SER A 143 32.35 3.00 18.46
CA SER A 143 31.54 2.42 19.51
C SER A 143 30.06 2.57 19.21
N VAL A 144 29.23 1.71 19.79
CA VAL A 144 27.79 2.00 19.86
C VAL A 144 27.57 2.88 21.07
N ARG A 145 26.93 4.03 20.84
CA ARG A 145 26.50 4.92 21.91
C ARG A 145 24.99 4.83 22.05
N ILE A 146 24.53 4.61 23.27
CA ILE A 146 23.12 4.79 23.61
C ILE A 146 22.92 6.30 23.81
N GLU A 147 22.31 6.95 22.83
CA GLU A 147 22.02 8.38 22.88
C GLU A 147 20.87 8.69 23.84
N ALA A 148 19.87 7.79 23.89
CA ALA A 148 18.74 7.95 24.77
C ALA A 148 18.06 6.61 25.05
N ARG A 149 17.33 6.56 26.20
CA ARG A 149 16.47 5.43 26.59
C ARG A 149 15.14 5.99 27.08
N TYR A 150 14.05 5.37 26.63
CA TYR A 150 12.69 5.77 26.99
C TYR A 150 11.81 4.55 27.24
N GLU A 151 10.91 4.67 28.20
CA GLU A 151 9.76 3.76 28.32
C GLU A 151 8.55 4.45 27.67
N VAL A 152 7.90 3.75 26.75
CA VAL A 152 6.77 4.25 25.98
C VAL A 152 5.72 3.14 25.91
N ASP A 153 4.75 3.18 26.78
CA ASP A 153 3.69 2.17 26.92
C ASP A 153 4.26 0.74 26.96
N GLU A 154 3.90 -0.14 26.03
CA GLU A 154 4.41 -1.51 25.94
C GLU A 154 5.84 -1.62 25.39
N TYR A 155 6.53 -0.51 25.10
CA TYR A 155 7.85 -0.52 24.48
C TYR A 155 8.95 0.06 25.38
N ASP A 156 10.10 -0.60 25.38
CA ASP A 156 11.37 -0.03 25.81
C ASP A 156 12.14 0.46 24.58
N VAL A 157 12.37 1.74 24.49
CA VAL A 157 12.97 2.40 23.33
C VAL A 157 14.41 2.82 23.63
N LEU A 158 15.32 2.48 22.71
CA LEU A 158 16.70 2.97 22.69
C LEU A 158 16.95 3.73 21.41
N ILE A 159 17.66 4.85 21.51
CA ILE A 159 18.22 5.54 20.36
C ILE A 159 19.71 5.29 20.35
N LEU A 160 20.17 4.64 19.28
CA LEU A 160 21.57 4.24 19.13
C LEU A 160 22.25 5.02 18.02
N SER A 161 23.46 5.43 18.25
CA SER A 161 24.43 5.77 17.19
C SER A 161 25.55 4.74 17.20
N ALA A 162 26.10 4.46 16.03
CA ALA A 162 27.22 3.55 15.86
C ALA A 162 28.19 4.10 14.82
N ASP A 163 29.46 3.79 14.99
CA ASP A 163 30.52 4.26 14.09
C ASP A 163 30.64 3.35 12.86
N ASP A 164 30.33 2.06 13.00
CA ASP A 164 30.28 1.09 11.92
C ASP A 164 29.20 0.02 12.13
N SER A 165 28.90 -0.72 11.07
CA SER A 165 27.86 -1.77 11.10
C SER A 165 28.24 -2.94 12.01
N GLY A 166 29.54 -3.25 12.14
CA GLY A 166 30.02 -4.32 13.01
C GLY A 166 29.76 -4.01 14.48
N ALA A 167 29.96 -2.75 14.89
CA ALA A 167 29.67 -2.29 16.24
C ALA A 167 28.16 -2.45 16.57
N LEU A 168 27.27 -1.97 15.68
CA LEU A 168 25.82 -2.09 15.90
C LEU A 168 25.36 -3.53 15.93
N ILE A 169 25.81 -4.35 14.99
CA ILE A 169 25.44 -5.77 14.92
C ILE A 169 25.99 -6.52 16.14
N GLY A 170 27.24 -6.25 16.51
CA GLY A 170 27.84 -6.83 17.71
C GLY A 170 27.05 -6.47 18.96
N TRP A 171 26.65 -5.22 19.12
CA TRP A 171 25.82 -4.76 20.22
C TRP A 171 24.47 -5.48 20.25
N LEU A 172 23.76 -5.57 19.12
CA LEU A 172 22.49 -6.28 19.02
C LEU A 172 22.65 -7.76 19.38
N THR A 173 23.72 -8.40 18.89
CA THR A 173 24.02 -9.82 19.18
C THR A 173 24.33 -10.05 20.67
N GLN A 174 25.09 -9.17 21.30
CA GLN A 174 25.39 -9.23 22.74
C GLN A 174 24.14 -9.06 23.60
N HIS A 175 23.13 -8.34 23.09
CA HIS A 175 21.82 -8.21 23.74
C HIS A 175 20.83 -9.32 23.38
N GLY A 176 21.32 -10.41 22.78
CA GLY A 176 20.54 -11.62 22.50
C GLY A 176 19.77 -11.59 21.18
N TYR A 177 19.95 -10.60 20.33
CA TYR A 177 19.25 -10.50 19.05
C TYR A 177 20.04 -11.16 17.92
N ARG A 178 19.36 -11.95 17.11
CA ARG A 178 19.94 -12.49 15.86
C ARG A 178 19.75 -11.50 14.72
N VAL A 179 20.86 -11.04 14.18
CA VAL A 179 20.88 -10.12 13.04
C VAL A 179 21.37 -10.87 11.81
N PRO A 180 20.62 -10.90 10.69
CA PRO A 180 21.07 -11.54 9.47
C PRO A 180 22.36 -10.92 8.93
N GLN A 181 23.27 -11.73 8.43
CA GLN A 181 24.55 -11.25 7.86
C GLN A 181 24.36 -10.17 6.80
N GLN A 182 23.29 -10.28 6.05
CA GLN A 182 22.94 -9.35 4.97
C GLN A 182 22.57 -7.95 5.47
N ALA A 183 22.13 -7.80 6.72
CA ALA A 183 21.82 -6.52 7.33
C ALA A 183 23.06 -5.61 7.45
N SER A 184 24.27 -6.18 7.56
CA SER A 184 25.50 -5.39 7.75
C SER A 184 25.74 -4.35 6.65
N ARG A 185 25.58 -4.72 5.38
CA ARG A 185 25.75 -3.79 4.26
C ARG A 185 24.72 -2.67 4.26
N VAL A 186 23.48 -3.02 4.60
CA VAL A 186 22.38 -2.06 4.68
C VAL A 186 22.58 -1.11 5.84
N VAL A 187 22.91 -1.61 7.02
CA VAL A 187 23.27 -0.80 8.22
C VAL A 187 24.42 0.16 7.91
N GLN A 188 25.49 -0.34 7.25
CA GLN A 188 26.62 0.50 6.89
C GLN A 188 26.22 1.66 5.95
N SER A 189 25.26 1.44 5.05
CA SER A 189 24.79 2.52 4.17
C SER A 189 24.00 3.60 4.92
N TYR A 190 23.26 3.25 5.96
CA TYR A 190 22.56 4.21 6.82
C TYR A 190 23.55 4.99 7.70
N LEU A 191 24.56 4.32 8.24
CA LEU A 191 25.60 4.98 9.01
C LEU A 191 26.37 6.02 8.18
N LYS A 192 26.69 5.69 6.91
CA LYS A 192 27.32 6.65 5.98
C LYS A 192 26.44 7.88 5.70
N GLN A 193 25.13 7.77 5.87
CA GLN A 193 24.16 8.85 5.76
C GLN A 193 23.98 9.63 7.09
N GLY A 194 24.70 9.26 8.15
CA GLY A 194 24.61 9.88 9.47
C GLY A 194 23.37 9.46 10.27
N MET A 195 22.62 8.45 9.81
CA MET A 195 21.39 8.01 10.48
C MET A 195 21.68 7.37 11.84
N LYS A 196 20.71 7.47 12.73
CA LYS A 196 20.65 6.82 14.03
C LYS A 196 19.74 5.62 13.94
N PHE A 197 19.69 4.79 15.00
CA PHE A 197 18.84 3.61 15.05
C PHE A 197 17.89 3.69 16.22
N PHE A 198 16.62 3.76 15.91
CA PHE A 198 15.53 3.58 16.86
C PHE A 198 15.36 2.08 17.08
N VAL A 199 15.51 1.64 18.32
CA VAL A 199 15.33 0.23 18.70
C VAL A 199 14.21 0.17 19.72
N ALA A 200 13.08 -0.45 19.36
CA ALA A 200 11.95 -0.64 20.25
C ALA A 200 11.82 -2.11 20.62
N LYS A 201 12.00 -2.41 21.89
CA LYS A 201 11.78 -3.75 22.47
C LYS A 201 10.39 -3.80 23.10
N VAL A 202 9.65 -4.88 22.88
CA VAL A 202 8.35 -5.09 23.52
C VAL A 202 8.51 -5.60 24.94
N ASP A 203 7.91 -4.92 25.91
CA ASP A 203 7.73 -5.42 27.27
C ASP A 203 6.43 -6.22 27.35
N LEU A 204 6.56 -7.54 27.42
CA LEU A 204 5.43 -8.46 27.45
C LEU A 204 4.57 -8.33 28.72
N ARG A 205 5.16 -7.92 29.85
CA ARG A 205 4.42 -7.74 31.10
C ARG A 205 3.54 -6.50 31.01
N ARG A 206 4.08 -5.37 30.49
CA ARG A 206 3.30 -4.16 30.26
C ARG A 206 2.21 -4.40 29.21
N ARG A 207 2.53 -5.09 28.12
CA ARG A 207 1.55 -5.50 27.11
C ARG A 207 0.39 -6.31 27.72
N ALA A 208 0.72 -7.33 28.54
CA ALA A 208 -0.30 -8.15 29.20
C ALA A 208 -1.13 -7.34 30.21
N ALA A 209 -0.49 -6.46 30.98
CA ALA A 209 -1.18 -5.59 31.93
C ALA A 209 -2.14 -4.60 31.24
N LEU A 210 -1.84 -4.20 30.00
CA LEU A 210 -2.69 -3.36 29.17
C LEU A 210 -3.79 -4.16 28.42
N GLY A 211 -3.82 -5.49 28.54
CA GLY A 211 -4.80 -6.34 27.87
C GLY A 211 -4.69 -6.37 26.34
N LEU A 212 -3.53 -6.04 25.77
CA LEU A 212 -3.35 -5.88 24.35
C LEU A 212 -3.16 -7.24 23.63
N ALA A 213 -4.08 -7.59 22.75
CA ALA A 213 -3.98 -8.76 21.89
C ALA A 213 -2.93 -8.57 20.78
N GLN A 214 -2.82 -7.36 20.24
CA GLN A 214 -1.86 -6.97 19.19
C GLN A 214 -0.98 -5.82 19.66
N LEU A 215 0.17 -5.64 19.03
CA LEU A 215 1.01 -4.47 19.25
C LEU A 215 0.40 -3.24 18.63
N ARG A 216 0.41 -2.13 19.35
CA ARG A 216 -0.04 -0.86 18.84
C ARG A 216 1.01 -0.22 17.92
N PRO A 217 0.59 0.58 16.92
CA PRO A 217 1.51 1.27 16.02
C PRO A 217 2.45 2.21 16.77
N LEU A 218 3.74 2.15 16.42
CA LEU A 218 4.72 3.12 16.87
C LEU A 218 4.69 4.35 15.98
N GLN A 219 4.68 5.52 16.60
CA GLN A 219 4.67 6.82 15.94
C GLN A 219 5.89 7.62 16.37
N ILE A 220 6.61 8.18 15.39
CA ILE A 220 7.79 9.02 15.63
C ILE A 220 7.70 10.31 14.82
N ALA A 221 8.04 11.45 15.44
CA ALA A 221 8.08 12.75 14.81
C ALA A 221 9.53 13.23 14.68
N TYR A 222 9.91 13.73 13.50
CA TYR A 222 11.25 14.24 13.26
C TYR A 222 11.27 15.29 12.15
N GLU A 223 12.36 16.03 12.09
CA GLU A 223 12.66 16.97 11.01
C GLU A 223 13.82 16.43 10.17
N SER A 224 13.64 16.41 8.85
CA SER A 224 14.66 16.00 7.89
C SER A 224 14.33 16.57 6.51
N PRO A 225 15.32 17.12 5.79
CA PRO A 225 15.09 17.56 4.40
C PRO A 225 14.81 16.39 3.46
N ARG A 226 15.20 15.16 3.85
CA ARG A 226 14.92 13.96 3.05
C ARG A 226 13.55 13.39 3.40
N PHE A 227 12.68 13.29 2.40
CA PHE A 227 11.44 12.55 2.51
C PHE A 227 11.67 11.12 2.02
N MET A 228 12.05 10.25 2.93
CA MET A 228 12.49 8.89 2.62
C MET A 228 11.90 7.89 3.62
N LEU A 229 11.52 6.72 3.11
CA LEU A 229 11.11 5.57 3.91
C LEU A 229 12.19 4.48 3.83
N PRO A 230 12.82 4.08 4.95
CA PRO A 230 13.89 3.10 4.97
C PRO A 230 13.34 1.66 4.85
N VAL A 231 13.15 1.18 3.63
CA VAL A 231 12.58 -0.15 3.36
C VAL A 231 13.63 -1.28 3.32
N ARG A 232 14.90 -0.97 3.03
CA ARG A 232 15.94 -2.00 2.81
C ARG A 232 16.24 -2.83 4.03
N LEU A 233 16.16 -2.25 5.22
CA LEU A 233 16.48 -2.99 6.44
C LEU A 233 15.45 -4.08 6.72
N GLY A 234 14.18 -3.83 6.44
CA GLY A 234 13.11 -4.83 6.54
C GLY A 234 13.32 -6.04 5.64
N MET A 235 13.87 -5.83 4.45
CA MET A 235 14.18 -6.90 3.51
C MET A 235 15.31 -7.83 3.98
N ALA A 236 16.09 -7.46 5.00
CA ALA A 236 17.16 -8.31 5.52
C ALA A 236 16.62 -9.61 6.15
N ASN A 237 15.39 -9.60 6.65
CA ASN A 237 14.69 -10.77 7.22
C ASN A 237 13.65 -11.38 6.26
N ALA A 238 13.45 -10.80 5.10
CA ALA A 238 12.41 -11.24 4.19
C ALA A 238 12.71 -12.62 3.59
N ASN A 239 11.68 -13.44 3.55
CA ASN A 239 11.69 -14.74 2.88
C ASN A 239 10.83 -14.67 1.61
N GLY A 240 11.26 -13.86 0.63
CA GLY A 240 10.54 -13.60 -0.62
C GLY A 240 10.02 -12.15 -0.78
N PRO A 241 9.18 -11.89 -1.79
CA PRO A 241 8.60 -10.57 -2.05
C PRO A 241 7.74 -10.07 -0.90
N GLN A 242 7.67 -8.76 -0.72
CA GLN A 242 6.98 -8.07 0.36
C GLN A 242 5.94 -7.09 -0.19
N GLU A 243 4.89 -6.80 0.58
CA GLU A 243 3.91 -5.76 0.26
C GLU A 243 4.02 -4.57 1.21
N LEU A 244 3.98 -3.38 0.65
CA LEU A 244 4.06 -2.11 1.34
C LEU A 244 2.90 -1.21 0.95
N PHE A 245 2.18 -0.73 1.95
CA PHE A 245 1.20 0.34 1.81
C PHE A 245 1.72 1.59 2.50
N VAL A 246 1.80 2.68 1.75
CA VAL A 246 2.18 3.99 2.26
C VAL A 246 0.99 4.93 2.14
N TYR A 247 0.55 5.45 3.27
CA TYR A 247 -0.49 6.49 3.35
C TYR A 247 0.21 7.81 3.64
N ALA A 248 0.47 8.58 2.59
CA ALA A 248 1.09 9.88 2.73
C ALA A 248 0.01 10.96 2.89
N VAL A 249 0.11 11.73 3.95
CA VAL A 249 -0.81 12.83 4.29
C VAL A 249 -0.04 14.13 4.24
N THR A 250 -0.48 15.05 3.39
CA THR A 250 0.21 16.32 3.13
C THR A 250 -0.76 17.49 3.08
N ARG A 251 -0.23 18.69 3.17
CA ARG A 251 -1.00 19.92 2.98
C ARG A 251 -1.16 20.30 1.50
N GLN A 252 -0.17 20.00 0.68
CA GLN A 252 -0.05 20.57 -0.66
C GLN A 252 -0.73 19.76 -1.76
N GLY A 253 -0.50 18.45 -1.80
CA GLY A 253 -1.04 17.59 -2.85
C GLY A 253 -0.44 16.19 -2.83
N ARG A 254 -0.47 15.51 -3.96
CA ARG A 254 -0.08 14.11 -4.11
C ARG A 254 1.40 13.88 -3.79
N VAL A 255 1.68 12.75 -3.17
CA VAL A 255 3.04 12.24 -2.95
C VAL A 255 3.38 11.23 -4.02
N GLU A 256 4.58 11.32 -4.55
CA GLU A 256 5.09 10.43 -5.59
C GLU A 256 6.48 9.92 -5.26
N PRO A 257 6.85 8.68 -5.65
CA PRO A 257 8.23 8.21 -5.59
C PRO A 257 9.10 8.94 -6.63
N VAL A 258 10.36 9.21 -6.28
CA VAL A 258 11.31 9.85 -7.20
C VAL A 258 12.36 8.88 -7.75
N ASN A 259 12.60 7.76 -7.07
CA ASN A 259 13.63 6.79 -7.46
C ASN A 259 13.07 5.43 -7.92
N TYR A 260 11.74 5.31 -7.98
CA TYR A 260 11.06 4.14 -8.54
C TYR A 260 9.98 4.58 -9.51
N ARG A 261 9.69 3.73 -10.49
CA ARG A 261 8.61 3.96 -11.45
C ARG A 261 7.28 4.05 -10.71
N SER A 262 6.50 5.09 -10.99
CA SER A 262 5.14 5.27 -10.49
C SER A 262 4.12 5.01 -11.58
N LEU A 263 3.07 4.25 -11.24
CA LEU A 263 1.91 4.02 -12.10
C LEU A 263 0.63 4.20 -11.29
N LYS A 264 -0.42 4.66 -11.95
CA LYS A 264 -1.78 4.62 -11.39
C LYS A 264 -2.32 3.19 -11.48
N ALA A 265 -2.98 2.72 -10.41
CA ALA A 265 -3.74 1.48 -10.45
C ALA A 265 -5.00 1.65 -11.36
N PRO A 266 -5.65 0.57 -11.81
CA PRO A 266 -6.78 0.65 -12.71
C PRO A 266 -7.91 1.54 -12.19
N GLU A 267 -8.49 2.35 -13.08
CA GLU A 267 -9.57 3.26 -12.79
C GLU A 267 -10.77 2.99 -13.70
N SER A 268 -11.97 2.94 -13.10
CA SER A 268 -13.24 2.89 -13.83
C SER A 268 -13.40 1.70 -14.80
N VAL A 269 -12.87 0.53 -14.41
CA VAL A 269 -13.04 -0.70 -15.18
C VAL A 269 -14.42 -1.29 -14.90
N GLU A 270 -15.25 -1.43 -15.94
CA GLU A 270 -16.57 -2.06 -15.82
C GLU A 270 -16.42 -3.57 -15.79
N VAL A 271 -17.01 -4.22 -14.77
CA VAL A 271 -16.86 -5.64 -14.48
C VAL A 271 -18.22 -6.30 -14.22
N PRO A 272 -18.31 -7.65 -14.34
CA PRO A 272 -19.55 -8.38 -14.08
C PRO A 272 -20.09 -8.18 -12.65
N ALA A 273 -21.40 -8.24 -12.49
CA ALA A 273 -22.10 -8.00 -11.22
C ALA A 273 -21.65 -8.91 -10.07
N PHE A 274 -21.25 -10.15 -10.34
CA PHE A 274 -20.78 -11.09 -9.32
C PHE A 274 -19.53 -10.60 -8.57
N VAL A 275 -18.76 -9.68 -9.15
CA VAL A 275 -17.57 -9.09 -8.51
C VAL A 275 -17.92 -8.37 -7.19
N LYS A 276 -19.18 -7.92 -7.04
CA LYS A 276 -19.65 -7.30 -5.80
C LYS A 276 -19.47 -8.19 -4.57
N THR A 277 -19.70 -9.50 -4.70
CA THR A 277 -19.54 -10.45 -3.59
C THR A 277 -18.09 -10.91 -3.39
N ASP A 278 -17.24 -10.70 -4.38
CA ASP A 278 -15.88 -11.28 -4.44
C ASP A 278 -14.79 -10.21 -4.61
N PHE A 279 -15.14 -8.96 -4.35
CA PHE A 279 -14.29 -7.80 -4.68
C PHE A 279 -12.86 -7.91 -4.12
N ALA A 280 -12.70 -8.38 -2.88
CA ALA A 280 -11.38 -8.52 -2.27
C ALA A 280 -10.47 -9.49 -3.03
N SER A 281 -11.02 -10.61 -3.51
CA SER A 281 -10.29 -11.60 -4.32
C SER A 281 -9.96 -11.06 -5.72
N VAL A 282 -10.91 -10.35 -6.33
CA VAL A 282 -10.73 -9.70 -7.63
C VAL A 282 -9.64 -8.65 -7.56
N TRP A 283 -9.66 -7.79 -6.53
CA TRP A 283 -8.64 -6.75 -6.38
C TRP A 283 -7.24 -7.32 -6.13
N ARG A 284 -7.14 -8.38 -5.32
CA ARG A 284 -5.87 -9.09 -5.12
C ARG A 284 -5.33 -9.64 -6.42
N ALA A 285 -6.17 -10.34 -7.21
CA ALA A 285 -5.77 -10.87 -8.52
C ALA A 285 -5.40 -9.74 -9.50
N ALA A 286 -6.11 -8.60 -9.44
CA ALA A 286 -5.77 -7.42 -10.25
C ALA A 286 -4.39 -6.87 -9.90
N PHE A 287 -4.05 -6.76 -8.62
CA PHE A 287 -2.74 -6.33 -8.20
C PHE A 287 -1.64 -7.35 -8.58
N ASP A 288 -1.90 -8.65 -8.41
CA ASP A 288 -1.00 -9.72 -8.88
C ASP A 288 -0.71 -9.60 -10.38
N GLN A 289 -1.73 -9.32 -11.18
CA GLN A 289 -1.62 -9.13 -12.62
C GLN A 289 -0.84 -7.84 -12.99
N LEU A 290 -1.01 -6.76 -12.23
CA LEU A 290 -0.21 -5.53 -12.39
C LEU A 290 1.26 -5.80 -12.15
N VAL A 291 1.59 -6.52 -11.07
CA VAL A 291 2.96 -6.91 -10.74
C VAL A 291 3.53 -7.88 -11.78
N ALA A 292 2.74 -8.85 -12.25
CA ALA A 292 3.17 -9.77 -13.31
C ALA A 292 3.52 -9.04 -14.62
N LYS A 293 2.73 -8.02 -14.99
CA LYS A 293 2.94 -7.23 -16.23
C LYS A 293 4.09 -6.23 -16.14
N ASN A 294 4.31 -5.62 -14.99
CA ASN A 294 5.20 -4.46 -14.85
C ASN A 294 6.46 -4.75 -14.02
N GLY A 295 6.50 -5.88 -13.33
CA GLY A 295 7.56 -6.24 -12.37
C GLY A 295 7.33 -5.60 -10.99
N MET A 296 8.15 -6.01 -10.02
CA MET A 296 8.08 -5.57 -8.62
C MET A 296 8.75 -4.21 -8.37
N GLY A 297 9.45 -3.61 -9.34
CA GLY A 297 10.09 -2.29 -9.20
C GLY A 297 9.16 -1.11 -9.43
N VAL A 298 7.86 -1.28 -9.21
CA VAL A 298 6.82 -0.27 -9.49
C VAL A 298 6.04 0.04 -8.22
N VAL A 299 5.81 1.32 -7.98
CA VAL A 299 4.93 1.84 -6.93
C VAL A 299 3.61 2.28 -7.57
N TYR A 300 2.50 1.70 -7.14
CA TYR A 300 1.18 2.01 -7.67
C TYR A 300 0.48 3.04 -6.79
N THR A 301 -0.02 4.13 -7.39
CA THR A 301 -0.96 5.03 -6.73
C THR A 301 -2.35 4.40 -6.82
N GLU A 302 -2.96 4.09 -5.67
CA GLU A 302 -4.31 3.56 -5.58
C GLU A 302 -5.34 4.64 -5.24
N TYR A 303 -4.90 5.69 -4.55
CA TYR A 303 -5.74 6.80 -4.11
C TYR A 303 -4.93 8.10 -3.99
N ALA A 304 -5.52 9.23 -4.39
CA ALA A 304 -4.99 10.56 -4.17
C ALA A 304 -6.16 11.54 -4.11
N TRP A 305 -6.46 12.12 -2.93
CA TRP A 305 -7.66 12.93 -2.74
C TRP A 305 -7.57 13.84 -1.52
N ASP A 306 -8.27 14.98 -1.58
CA ASP A 306 -8.46 15.86 -0.42
C ASP A 306 -9.46 15.25 0.56
N MET A 307 -9.13 15.17 1.86
CA MET A 307 -10.01 14.55 2.87
C MET A 307 -11.28 15.33 3.21
N THR A 308 -11.45 16.53 2.67
CA THR A 308 -12.65 17.34 2.94
C THR A 308 -13.91 16.78 2.29
N TRP A 309 -13.75 15.96 1.25
CA TRP A 309 -14.86 15.32 0.55
C TRP A 309 -14.40 14.04 -0.17
N CYS A 310 -15.35 13.21 -0.59
CA CYS A 310 -15.09 11.99 -1.36
C CYS A 310 -16.32 11.62 -2.20
N ASP A 311 -16.09 10.97 -3.36
CA ASP A 311 -17.17 10.50 -4.23
C ASP A 311 -16.78 9.22 -4.98
N PRO A 312 -17.39 8.08 -4.63
CA PRO A 312 -18.10 7.78 -3.38
C PRO A 312 -17.15 7.56 -2.21
N CYS A 313 -17.66 7.68 -0.99
CA CYS A 313 -16.92 7.33 0.23
C CYS A 313 -17.15 5.85 0.58
N PRO A 314 -16.16 4.96 0.61
CA PRO A 314 -16.35 3.56 1.01
C PRO A 314 -16.40 3.41 2.52
N ALA A 315 -15.72 4.33 3.23
CA ALA A 315 -15.71 4.45 4.68
C ALA A 315 -15.74 5.94 5.06
N PRO A 316 -16.18 6.27 6.28
CA PRO A 316 -16.12 7.65 6.78
C PRO A 316 -14.69 8.20 6.71
N ALA A 317 -14.55 9.46 6.33
CA ALA A 317 -13.27 10.17 6.45
C ALA A 317 -12.82 10.19 7.92
N LEU A 318 -11.52 10.27 8.15
CA LEU A 318 -10.99 10.43 9.51
C LEU A 318 -11.55 11.72 10.12
N THR A 319 -12.05 11.61 11.35
CA THR A 319 -12.47 12.78 12.12
C THR A 319 -11.30 13.72 12.36
N ARG A 320 -11.59 14.99 12.66
CA ARG A 320 -10.54 15.97 12.99
C ARG A 320 -9.63 15.48 14.13
N GLU A 321 -10.21 14.79 15.12
CA GLU A 321 -9.45 14.23 16.24
C GLU A 321 -8.54 13.08 15.79
N GLN A 322 -9.02 12.16 14.96
CA GLN A 322 -8.23 11.11 14.38
C GLN A 322 -7.09 11.66 13.50
N GLN A 323 -7.35 12.73 12.75
CA GLN A 323 -6.30 13.40 11.97
C GLN A 323 -5.23 14.02 12.86
N LYS A 324 -5.60 14.66 13.98
CA LYS A 324 -4.64 15.14 15.00
C LYS A 324 -3.84 14.01 15.61
N GLN A 325 -4.48 12.91 15.98
CA GLN A 325 -3.82 11.73 16.52
C GLN A 325 -2.87 11.08 15.50
N LEU A 326 -3.19 11.15 14.21
CA LEU A 326 -2.30 10.70 13.14
C LEU A 326 -1.07 11.61 13.01
N GLY A 327 -1.11 12.81 13.57
CA GLY A 327 -0.02 13.78 13.56
C GLY A 327 -0.20 14.93 12.57
N VAL A 328 -1.42 15.21 12.13
CA VAL A 328 -1.71 16.39 11.30
C VAL A 328 -1.79 17.62 12.20
N TRP A 329 -0.69 18.36 12.31
CA TRP A 329 -0.54 19.47 13.26
C TRP A 329 -1.09 20.82 12.78
N TRP A 330 -1.38 20.94 11.48
CA TRP A 330 -1.86 22.22 10.88
C TRP A 330 -3.38 22.36 10.83
N LEU A 331 -4.13 21.46 11.45
CA LEU A 331 -5.59 21.47 11.41
C LEU A 331 -6.21 22.71 12.06
N ASP A 332 -5.53 23.33 13.03
CA ASP A 332 -6.04 24.49 13.73
C ASP A 332 -5.74 25.81 12.99
N GLU A 333 -5.08 25.77 11.85
CA GLU A 333 -4.86 26.89 10.96
C GLU A 333 -6.13 27.24 10.15
N PRO A 334 -6.23 28.46 9.61
CA PRO A 334 -7.34 28.83 8.73
C PRO A 334 -7.35 27.97 7.46
N ASN A 335 -8.51 27.40 7.13
CA ASN A 335 -8.73 26.57 5.92
C ASN A 335 -7.70 25.44 5.75
N PRO A 336 -7.54 24.54 6.74
CA PRO A 336 -6.58 23.48 6.68
C PRO A 336 -6.97 22.50 5.55
N THR A 337 -6.01 22.20 4.68
CA THR A 337 -6.16 21.16 3.66
C THR A 337 -5.40 19.90 4.08
N VAL A 338 -6.01 18.76 3.84
CA VAL A 338 -5.40 17.44 4.14
C VAL A 338 -5.56 16.55 2.93
N PHE A 339 -4.48 16.36 2.20
CA PHE A 339 -4.45 15.55 0.99
C PHE A 339 -3.85 14.18 1.30
N VAL A 340 -4.57 13.11 0.97
CA VAL A 340 -4.12 11.73 1.21
C VAL A 340 -3.69 11.10 -0.10
N THR A 341 -2.51 10.48 -0.10
CA THR A 341 -2.03 9.62 -1.19
C THR A 341 -1.80 8.21 -0.65
N ARG A 342 -2.44 7.21 -1.26
CA ARG A 342 -2.16 5.80 -0.99
C ARG A 342 -1.28 5.24 -2.08
N LEU A 343 -0.12 4.73 -1.68
CA LEU A 343 0.82 4.02 -2.55
C LEU A 343 0.86 2.55 -2.15
N HIS A 344 0.93 1.66 -3.14
CA HIS A 344 1.03 0.23 -2.95
C HIS A 344 2.20 -0.30 -3.79
N ALA A 345 3.07 -1.09 -3.18
CA ALA A 345 4.21 -1.72 -3.86
C ALA A 345 4.36 -3.17 -3.40
N ARG A 346 4.70 -4.05 -4.35
CA ARG A 346 5.27 -5.36 -4.05
C ARG A 346 6.73 -5.33 -4.46
N TYR A 347 7.62 -5.70 -3.56
CA TYR A 347 9.04 -5.51 -3.74
C TYR A 347 9.87 -6.60 -3.08
N ASP A 348 11.07 -6.76 -3.61
CA ASP A 348 12.10 -7.60 -3.01
C ASP A 348 13.45 -6.86 -3.07
N ARG A 349 14.48 -7.52 -2.63
CA ARG A 349 15.82 -6.94 -2.58
C ARG A 349 16.42 -6.62 -3.95
N ALA A 350 16.01 -7.32 -4.99
CA ALA A 350 16.50 -7.10 -6.35
C ALA A 350 15.76 -5.93 -7.00
N SER A 351 14.46 -5.82 -6.78
CA SER A 351 13.60 -4.79 -7.37
C SER A 351 13.67 -3.45 -6.62
N PHE A 352 14.02 -3.47 -5.30
CA PHE A 352 14.21 -2.27 -4.47
C PHE A 352 15.62 -2.24 -3.85
N PRO A 353 16.65 -1.98 -4.64
CA PRO A 353 18.04 -1.88 -4.14
C PRO A 353 18.27 -0.65 -3.25
N GLU A 354 17.41 0.36 -3.33
CA GLU A 354 17.46 1.59 -2.55
C GLU A 354 16.23 1.76 -1.66
N ASP A 355 16.30 2.72 -0.74
CA ASP A 355 15.14 3.13 0.06
C ASP A 355 14.15 3.92 -0.78
N LEU A 356 12.88 3.91 -0.39
CA LEU A 356 11.85 4.65 -1.11
C LEU A 356 11.97 6.14 -0.81
N VAL A 357 12.40 6.92 -1.80
CA VAL A 357 12.47 8.37 -1.73
C VAL A 357 11.21 8.96 -2.33
N LEU A 358 10.61 9.89 -1.62
CA LEU A 358 9.33 10.49 -1.93
C LEU A 358 9.46 12.01 -2.16
N GLN A 359 8.52 12.57 -2.90
CA GLN A 359 8.34 14.01 -3.03
C GLN A 359 6.87 14.38 -2.87
N VAL A 360 6.63 15.56 -2.31
CA VAL A 360 5.31 16.18 -2.32
C VAL A 360 5.20 16.98 -3.62
N THR A 361 4.14 16.78 -4.38
CA THR A 361 3.85 17.54 -5.60
C THR A 361 2.77 18.58 -5.35
N ALA A 362 2.63 19.55 -6.25
CA ALA A 362 1.49 20.48 -6.27
C ALA A 362 0.25 19.88 -6.95
N ASP A 363 0.32 18.64 -7.42
CA ASP A 363 -0.81 17.99 -8.09
C ASP A 363 -1.90 17.62 -7.06
N ARG A 364 -3.06 18.25 -7.22
CA ARG A 364 -4.27 18.03 -6.42
C ARG A 364 -5.37 17.33 -7.21
N ALA A 365 -5.07 16.80 -8.38
CA ALA A 365 -6.04 16.04 -9.15
C ALA A 365 -6.48 14.80 -8.38
N ASN A 366 -7.77 14.67 -8.19
CA ASN A 366 -8.35 13.54 -7.49
C ASN A 366 -8.18 12.25 -8.31
N PHE A 367 -7.81 11.20 -7.62
CA PHE A 367 -7.66 9.88 -8.21
C PHE A 367 -8.11 8.81 -7.20
N GLN A 368 -8.90 7.87 -7.66
CA GLN A 368 -9.17 6.65 -6.91
C GLN A 368 -9.24 5.45 -7.84
N SER A 369 -8.54 4.42 -7.48
CA SER A 369 -8.64 3.14 -8.14
C SER A 369 -10.00 2.51 -7.85
N ARG A 370 -10.72 2.11 -8.92
CA ARG A 370 -12.08 1.58 -8.78
C ARG A 370 -12.46 0.66 -9.93
N VAL A 371 -13.36 -0.26 -9.62
CA VAL A 371 -14.12 -1.02 -10.61
C VAL A 371 -15.59 -0.65 -10.54
N ILE A 372 -16.28 -0.78 -11.64
CA ILE A 372 -17.69 -0.42 -11.79
C ILE A 372 -18.50 -1.68 -12.01
N VAL A 373 -19.46 -1.90 -11.15
CA VAL A 373 -20.55 -2.87 -11.38
C VAL A 373 -21.77 -2.09 -11.83
N ARG A 374 -22.30 -2.44 -12.99
CA ARG A 374 -23.50 -1.83 -13.51
C ARG A 374 -24.64 -2.82 -13.48
N GLN A 375 -25.65 -2.50 -12.67
CA GLN A 375 -26.88 -3.28 -12.59
C GLN A 375 -27.76 -3.00 -13.79
N GLU A 376 -28.14 -4.06 -14.48
CA GLU A 376 -28.97 -3.97 -15.68
C GLU A 376 -30.41 -3.59 -15.29
N TRP A 377 -31.01 -2.73 -16.10
CA TRP A 377 -32.45 -2.48 -16.02
C TRP A 377 -33.24 -3.75 -16.40
N THR A 378 -34.21 -4.12 -15.58
CA THR A 378 -34.99 -5.36 -15.72
C THR A 378 -36.49 -5.13 -16.00
N GLY A 379 -36.87 -3.91 -16.32
CA GLY A 379 -38.25 -3.57 -16.64
C GLY A 379 -38.75 -4.16 -17.96
N PRO A 380 -40.07 -4.12 -18.23
CA PRO A 380 -40.65 -4.62 -19.47
C PRO A 380 -40.28 -3.70 -20.66
N ALA A 381 -39.90 -4.31 -21.78
CA ALA A 381 -39.58 -3.58 -23.01
C ALA A 381 -40.85 -3.02 -23.65
N GLN A 382 -41.22 -1.78 -23.28
CA GLN A 382 -42.44 -1.10 -23.75
C GLN A 382 -42.17 -0.08 -24.86
N CYS A 383 -40.93 0.13 -25.25
CA CYS A 383 -40.51 1.07 -26.30
C CYS A 383 -39.34 0.53 -27.09
N GLU A 384 -39.09 1.10 -28.26
CA GLU A 384 -37.97 0.70 -29.14
C GLU A 384 -36.61 0.85 -28.46
N ALA A 385 -36.41 1.88 -27.66
CA ALA A 385 -35.17 2.06 -26.89
C ALA A 385 -34.93 0.94 -25.89
N ALA A 386 -35.96 0.38 -25.24
CA ALA A 386 -35.84 -0.77 -24.35
C ALA A 386 -35.48 -2.05 -25.12
N ASN A 387 -36.02 -2.26 -26.31
CA ASN A 387 -35.61 -3.38 -27.16
C ASN A 387 -34.15 -3.26 -27.59
N THR A 388 -33.73 -2.10 -28.05
CA THR A 388 -32.32 -1.82 -28.40
C THR A 388 -31.38 -2.03 -27.21
N TYR A 389 -31.78 -1.56 -26.02
CA TYR A 389 -31.02 -1.79 -24.80
C TYR A 389 -30.85 -3.28 -24.51
N GLN A 390 -31.92 -4.06 -24.53
CA GLN A 390 -31.86 -5.50 -24.29
C GLN A 390 -30.99 -6.25 -25.31
N GLN A 391 -31.02 -5.85 -26.58
CA GLN A 391 -30.16 -6.39 -27.64
C GLN A 391 -28.68 -6.06 -27.41
N SER A 392 -28.35 -4.98 -26.73
CA SER A 392 -26.98 -4.57 -26.42
C SER A 392 -26.36 -5.33 -25.24
N LEU A 393 -27.19 -5.91 -24.34
CA LEU A 393 -26.72 -6.55 -23.12
C LEU A 393 -25.73 -7.72 -23.34
N PRO A 394 -25.94 -8.63 -24.30
CA PRO A 394 -24.98 -9.72 -24.54
C PRO A 394 -23.58 -9.20 -24.86
N GLN A 395 -23.46 -8.20 -25.72
CA GLN A 395 -22.18 -7.58 -26.08
C GLN A 395 -21.53 -6.89 -24.87
N ARG A 396 -22.30 -6.16 -24.06
CA ARG A 396 -21.79 -5.52 -22.84
C ARG A 396 -21.28 -6.56 -21.83
N ARG A 397 -22.01 -7.64 -21.59
CA ARG A 397 -21.59 -8.73 -20.70
C ARG A 397 -20.29 -9.37 -21.17
N GLU A 398 -20.13 -9.53 -22.47
CA GLU A 398 -18.89 -10.05 -23.04
C GLU A 398 -17.72 -9.07 -22.86
N GLN A 399 -17.93 -7.77 -23.07
CA GLN A 399 -16.93 -6.74 -22.79
C GLN A 399 -16.52 -6.73 -21.30
N GLN A 400 -17.46 -6.86 -20.37
CA GLN A 400 -17.20 -6.98 -18.94
C GLN A 400 -16.39 -8.24 -18.61
N ALA A 401 -16.66 -9.37 -19.27
CA ALA A 401 -15.90 -10.60 -19.08
C ALA A 401 -14.44 -10.43 -19.52
N PHE A 402 -14.21 -9.85 -20.70
CA PHE A 402 -12.85 -9.55 -21.18
C PHE A 402 -12.14 -8.50 -20.33
N ALA A 403 -12.84 -7.47 -19.88
CA ALA A 403 -12.27 -6.45 -19.00
C ALA A 403 -11.79 -7.06 -17.66
N LEU A 404 -12.60 -7.92 -17.06
CA LEU A 404 -12.24 -8.64 -15.84
C LEU A 404 -11.08 -9.63 -16.08
N ALA A 405 -11.08 -10.36 -17.20
CA ALA A 405 -9.97 -11.23 -17.56
C ALA A 405 -8.65 -10.46 -17.74
N ALA A 406 -8.71 -9.33 -18.43
CA ALA A 406 -7.55 -8.44 -18.62
C ALA A 406 -7.04 -7.84 -17.30
N LEU A 407 -7.96 -7.52 -16.37
CA LEU A 407 -7.69 -6.97 -15.06
C LEU A 407 -7.03 -7.99 -14.13
N THR A 408 -7.55 -9.24 -14.10
CA THR A 408 -7.17 -10.25 -13.09
C THR A 408 -6.24 -11.33 -13.62
N GLY A 409 -6.14 -11.50 -14.94
CA GLY A 409 -5.48 -12.65 -15.57
C GLY A 409 -6.29 -13.93 -15.50
N TRP A 410 -7.54 -13.91 -15.01
CA TRP A 410 -8.37 -15.09 -14.95
C TRP A 410 -8.83 -15.54 -16.35
N PRO A 411 -8.96 -16.87 -16.60
CA PRO A 411 -9.50 -17.36 -17.84
C PRO A 411 -10.92 -16.82 -18.09
N VAL A 412 -11.16 -16.29 -19.29
CA VAL A 412 -12.45 -15.68 -19.65
C VAL A 412 -13.61 -16.67 -19.57
N GLU A 413 -13.36 -17.96 -19.84
CA GLU A 413 -14.33 -19.04 -19.74
C GLU A 413 -14.84 -19.23 -18.31
N ASN A 414 -13.96 -19.14 -17.32
CA ASN A 414 -14.32 -19.19 -15.91
C ASN A 414 -15.19 -18.00 -15.50
N ILE A 415 -14.90 -16.83 -16.05
CA ILE A 415 -15.67 -15.59 -15.81
C ILE A 415 -17.06 -15.75 -16.42
N ARG A 416 -17.16 -16.18 -17.69
CA ARG A 416 -18.43 -16.44 -18.39
C ARG A 416 -19.29 -17.45 -17.62
N SER A 417 -18.70 -18.55 -17.17
CA SER A 417 -19.40 -19.56 -16.35
C SER A 417 -19.98 -18.93 -15.07
N ARG A 418 -19.24 -18.06 -14.40
CA ARG A 418 -19.72 -17.35 -13.20
C ARG A 418 -20.81 -16.31 -13.48
N MET A 419 -20.84 -15.77 -14.69
CA MET A 419 -21.89 -14.86 -15.16
C MET A 419 -23.18 -15.60 -15.54
N GLY A 420 -23.17 -16.93 -15.63
CA GLY A 420 -24.29 -17.73 -16.13
C GLY A 420 -24.51 -17.59 -17.65
N VAL A 421 -23.50 -17.08 -18.37
CA VAL A 421 -23.55 -16.97 -19.83
C VAL A 421 -23.06 -18.27 -20.42
N SER A 422 -23.97 -19.04 -21.03
CA SER A 422 -23.59 -20.27 -21.76
C SER A 422 -22.84 -19.88 -23.05
N SER A 423 -21.78 -20.63 -23.37
CA SER A 423 -20.94 -20.43 -24.57
C SER A 423 -21.70 -20.61 -25.90
N ALA A 424 -22.99 -20.98 -25.85
CA ALA A 424 -23.83 -21.22 -27.03
C ALA A 424 -24.22 -19.93 -27.81
N TRP A 425 -23.94 -18.73 -27.26
CA TRP A 425 -24.34 -17.45 -27.86
C TRP A 425 -23.23 -16.76 -28.67
N LEU A 426 -22.04 -17.31 -28.69
CA LEU A 426 -20.87 -16.69 -29.35
C LEU A 426 -20.41 -17.58 -30.50
N ALA A 427 -21.05 -17.44 -31.65
CA ALA A 427 -20.33 -17.67 -32.91
C ALA A 427 -19.15 -16.65 -32.91
N PRO A 428 -17.90 -17.07 -33.22
CA PRO A 428 -16.80 -16.14 -33.31
C PRO A 428 -17.11 -15.11 -34.38
N ASP A 429 -17.44 -13.91 -33.97
CA ASP A 429 -17.44 -12.77 -34.88
C ASP A 429 -15.96 -12.46 -35.19
N GLU A 430 -15.50 -12.97 -36.34
CA GLU A 430 -14.14 -12.76 -36.84
C GLU A 430 -13.79 -11.25 -37.04
N SER A 431 -14.77 -10.35 -36.86
CA SER A 431 -14.59 -8.92 -37.02
C SER A 431 -13.96 -8.23 -35.79
N LEU A 432 -13.92 -8.89 -34.62
CA LEU A 432 -13.28 -8.35 -33.42
C LEU A 432 -11.77 -8.65 -33.39
N THR A 433 -11.05 -8.17 -34.39
CA THR A 433 -9.59 -8.07 -34.26
C THR A 433 -9.27 -7.08 -33.14
N PRO A 434 -8.39 -7.45 -32.17
CA PRO A 434 -7.99 -6.52 -31.12
C PRO A 434 -7.44 -5.25 -31.77
N TYR A 435 -7.98 -4.08 -31.41
CA TYR A 435 -7.47 -2.80 -31.86
C TYR A 435 -5.96 -2.73 -31.57
N ARG A 436 -5.16 -2.95 -32.61
CA ARG A 436 -3.74 -2.62 -32.59
C ARG A 436 -3.62 -1.16 -32.97
N PRO A 437 -3.22 -0.27 -32.05
CA PRO A 437 -2.97 1.11 -32.42
C PRO A 437 -1.97 1.11 -33.57
N SER A 438 -2.38 1.62 -34.73
CA SER A 438 -1.49 1.74 -35.87
C SER A 438 -0.35 2.63 -35.43
N ALA A 439 0.86 2.11 -35.51
CA ALA A 439 2.06 2.83 -35.09
C ALA A 439 2.12 4.15 -35.86
N TRP A 440 1.78 5.26 -35.17
CA TRP A 440 1.66 6.61 -35.75
C TRP A 440 2.90 7.04 -36.53
N TRP A 441 4.07 6.53 -36.15
CA TRP A 441 5.34 6.80 -36.86
C TRP A 441 5.41 6.20 -38.25
N LYS A 442 4.59 5.21 -38.62
CA LYS A 442 4.54 4.67 -39.98
C LYS A 442 4.01 5.68 -41.01
N LYS A 443 3.40 6.78 -40.54
CA LYS A 443 2.89 7.88 -41.38
C LYS A 443 3.87 9.05 -41.49
N LEU A 444 4.97 9.07 -40.74
CA LEU A 444 5.93 10.18 -40.70
C LEU A 444 6.96 10.16 -41.83
N TRP A 445 7.14 9.02 -42.47
CA TRP A 445 8.21 8.82 -43.46
C TRP A 445 7.67 8.37 -44.84
N LYS A 446 6.43 8.73 -45.17
CA LYS A 446 5.87 8.60 -46.53
C LYS A 446 5.81 9.94 -47.22
#